data_a50dcc86d9ce0358e5af1036090dc79c
#
_entry.id   a50dcc86d9ce0358e5af1036090dc79c
#
_cell.length_a   1.000
_cell.length_b   1.000
_cell.length_c   1.000
_cell.angle_alpha   90.00
_cell.angle_beta   90.00
_cell.angle_gamma   90.00
#
_symmetry.space_group_name_H-M   'P 1'
#
loop_
_entity.id
_entity.type
_entity.pdbx_description
1 polymer ?
#
loop_
_entity_poly.entity_id
_entity_poly.type
_entity_poly.pdbx_seq_one_letter_code
_entity_poly.pdbx_strand_id
1 'polypeptide(L)'
;MKKRFLSVAAGVLAVSAILAGCGSGAAKSDGGADNQSSAVETKAGESKADSAASKDALRLINGKIEIDAQLKKAAEKFKEKTGQEVVIESLGGGVDIQGQIKSYKAADNMPDLFVIGGDGDYANWTDMVADLSDTEFAKNTDFAYKDKATGKVVGFPYAVEGYGITYNADILEKAGIDPATLTNYDAFKAAFEKLDGMKDELGIQAVASVAAEAGQMYWSTGNHLFGYYYTGGLERGDNKYFDMAMKGELDDERLGEFADMTELLFKYADPQVLVSGTYDDQLALWAQGKAAFITQGNWIDPSLPTYNVTFKAGLLPLAFTKSDMTRILADCPSWWCVYKDGKNVEGAKAFLDFLATDPDAQEILVKEAGMISPYKTSTIEPETPLAVSLKKYVDAGETSSWAWSNMPEGLAQNALGLVFDSFAKGSITRDDFVTLMKSTMADYIANNKK
;
A
#
# COMPACT_ATOMS: atom_id res chain seq x y z
N MET A 1 41.98 -36.27 -25.56
CA MET A 1 41.33 -37.51 -26.02
C MET A 1 39.85 -37.44 -25.73
N LYS A 2 39.07 -37.59 -26.79
CA LYS A 2 37.63 -37.97 -26.93
C LYS A 2 36.58 -37.34 -26.04
N LYS A 3 35.84 -36.42 -26.70
CA LYS A 3 34.47 -35.98 -26.44
C LYS A 3 33.50 -37.17 -26.28
N ARG A 4 32.49 -37.01 -25.42
CA ARG A 4 31.16 -37.62 -25.60
C ARG A 4 30.07 -36.65 -25.29
N PHE A 5 29.38 -36.24 -26.35
CA PHE A 5 28.05 -35.59 -26.33
C PHE A 5 26.96 -36.65 -25.97
N LEU A 6 26.02 -36.34 -25.16
CA LEU A 6 24.71 -37.01 -25.11
C LEU A 6 23.61 -35.95 -25.24
N SER A 7 22.97 -36.00 -26.39
CA SER A 7 21.69 -35.37 -26.71
C SER A 7 20.56 -36.22 -26.13
N VAL A 8 19.57 -35.58 -25.49
CA VAL A 8 18.26 -36.17 -25.21
C VAL A 8 17.19 -35.35 -25.86
N ALA A 9 16.40 -36.02 -26.67
CA ALA A 9 15.40 -35.50 -27.56
C ALA A 9 14.11 -35.09 -26.89
N ALA A 10 13.43 -34.10 -27.49
CA ALA A 10 12.08 -33.62 -27.22
C ALA A 10 11.03 -34.70 -27.50
N GLY A 11 10.05 -34.83 -26.62
CA GLY A 11 8.83 -35.59 -26.84
C GLY A 11 7.62 -34.68 -26.72
N VAL A 12 7.03 -34.30 -27.86
CA VAL A 12 5.74 -33.64 -27.98
C VAL A 12 4.65 -34.67 -27.93
N LEU A 13 3.67 -34.55 -27.06
CA LEU A 13 2.42 -35.33 -27.10
C LEU A 13 1.23 -34.36 -27.11
N ALA A 14 0.65 -34.24 -28.29
CA ALA A 14 -0.65 -33.66 -28.53
C ALA A 14 -1.75 -34.64 -28.11
N VAL A 15 -2.76 -34.19 -27.38
CA VAL A 15 -4.01 -34.91 -27.18
C VAL A 15 -5.17 -34.04 -27.63
N SER A 16 -5.86 -34.58 -28.63
CA SER A 16 -6.98 -34.00 -29.35
C SER A 16 -8.29 -34.12 -28.59
N ALA A 17 -9.18 -33.15 -28.80
CA ALA A 17 -10.55 -33.08 -28.32
C ALA A 17 -11.46 -34.16 -28.96
N ILE A 18 -12.43 -34.64 -28.20
CA ILE A 18 -13.67 -35.26 -28.75
C ILE A 18 -14.87 -34.68 -28.00
N LEU A 19 -15.76 -34.04 -28.78
CA LEU A 19 -17.11 -33.64 -28.43
C LEU A 19 -18.09 -34.80 -28.71
N ALA A 20 -19.15 -34.84 -27.94
CA ALA A 20 -20.52 -35.33 -28.16
C ALA A 20 -20.97 -36.25 -27.02
N GLY A 21 -22.17 -36.19 -26.50
CA GLY A 21 -23.45 -35.64 -26.83
C GLY A 21 -24.53 -36.14 -25.84
N CYS A 22 -25.67 -35.57 -25.89
CA CYS A 22 -26.89 -35.67 -25.09
C CYS A 22 -27.38 -37.04 -24.60
N GLY A 23 -28.14 -37.03 -23.47
CA GLY A 23 -29.09 -38.08 -23.14
C GLY A 23 -29.73 -37.98 -21.75
N SER A 24 -30.99 -37.67 -21.72
CA SER A 24 -31.90 -37.51 -20.57
C SER A 24 -32.22 -38.85 -19.85
N GLY A 25 -32.54 -38.78 -18.54
CA GLY A 25 -33.19 -39.87 -17.83
C GLY A 25 -33.30 -39.66 -16.33
N ALA A 26 -34.49 -39.41 -15.85
CA ALA A 26 -34.84 -39.25 -14.45
C ALA A 26 -35.01 -40.57 -13.71
N ALA A 27 -34.59 -40.66 -12.44
CA ALA A 27 -35.25 -41.48 -11.44
C ALA A 27 -34.83 -41.02 -10.02
N LYS A 28 -35.81 -40.90 -9.15
CA LYS A 28 -35.78 -40.53 -7.73
C LYS A 28 -35.25 -41.69 -6.86
N SER A 29 -34.54 -41.39 -5.76
CA SER A 29 -34.88 -41.96 -4.44
C SER A 29 -34.12 -41.27 -3.32
N ASP A 30 -34.82 -41.13 -2.20
CA ASP A 30 -34.55 -40.41 -0.93
C ASP A 30 -33.34 -40.88 -0.13
N GLY A 31 -32.86 -39.97 0.75
CA GLY A 31 -32.21 -40.36 2.00
C GLY A 31 -31.08 -39.44 2.47
N GLY A 32 -31.44 -38.35 3.14
CA GLY A 32 -30.96 -37.76 4.41
C GLY A 32 -29.47 -37.65 4.75
N ALA A 33 -29.03 -36.46 4.99
CA ALA A 33 -28.46 -35.87 6.19
C ALA A 33 -27.50 -34.71 5.86
N ASP A 34 -27.83 -33.58 6.46
CA ASP A 34 -27.13 -32.30 6.41
C ASP A 34 -25.65 -32.36 6.76
N ASN A 35 -24.87 -31.66 5.97
CA ASN A 35 -23.72 -30.89 6.46
C ASN A 35 -23.46 -29.75 5.47
N GLN A 36 -24.04 -28.58 5.74
CA GLN A 36 -23.77 -27.35 5.02
C GLN A 36 -22.43 -26.78 5.49
N SER A 37 -21.40 -27.05 4.72
CA SER A 37 -20.21 -26.21 4.65
C SER A 37 -20.47 -25.20 3.53
N SER A 38 -20.85 -23.99 3.88
CA SER A 38 -20.99 -22.87 2.95
C SER A 38 -19.61 -22.37 2.55
N ALA A 39 -19.08 -22.86 1.42
CA ALA A 39 -18.02 -22.19 0.71
C ALA A 39 -18.61 -20.91 0.13
N VAL A 40 -18.19 -19.77 0.64
CA VAL A 40 -18.43 -18.47 0.01
C VAL A 40 -17.49 -18.40 -1.19
N GLU A 41 -18.02 -18.66 -2.38
CA GLU A 41 -17.37 -18.28 -3.63
C GLU A 41 -17.29 -16.75 -3.66
N THR A 42 -16.11 -16.19 -3.38
CA THR A 42 -15.76 -14.81 -3.72
C THR A 42 -15.68 -14.72 -5.24
N LYS A 43 -16.81 -14.41 -5.87
CA LYS A 43 -16.81 -13.90 -7.23
C LYS A 43 -16.01 -12.61 -7.23
N ALA A 44 -14.89 -12.62 -7.95
CA ALA A 44 -14.26 -11.39 -8.42
C ALA A 44 -15.37 -10.54 -9.04
N GLY A 45 -15.69 -9.42 -8.41
CA GLY A 45 -16.74 -8.53 -8.85
C GLY A 45 -16.34 -7.92 -10.17
N GLU A 46 -16.91 -8.43 -11.26
CA GLU A 46 -17.11 -7.60 -12.45
C GLU A 46 -17.98 -6.43 -11.99
N SER A 47 -17.34 -5.31 -11.72
CA SER A 47 -17.98 -4.01 -11.59
C SER A 47 -18.66 -3.73 -12.94
N LYS A 48 -19.94 -4.07 -13.06
CA LYS A 48 -20.77 -3.48 -14.09
C LYS A 48 -20.87 -2.00 -13.80
N ALA A 49 -20.07 -1.22 -14.51
CA ALA A 49 -20.27 0.21 -14.68
C ALA A 49 -21.56 0.39 -15.53
N ASP A 50 -22.72 0.32 -14.90
CA ASP A 50 -24.01 0.65 -15.48
C ASP A 50 -24.53 1.98 -14.93
N SER A 51 -23.85 3.04 -15.30
CA SER A 51 -24.48 4.31 -15.73
C SER A 51 -23.71 4.77 -16.96
N ALA A 52 -24.38 4.99 -18.07
CA ALA A 52 -23.74 5.51 -19.27
C ALA A 52 -23.16 6.89 -18.92
N ALA A 53 -21.86 6.92 -18.57
CA ALA A 53 -21.12 8.15 -18.36
C ALA A 53 -21.28 9.01 -19.61
N SER A 54 -21.48 10.32 -19.43
CA SER A 54 -21.56 11.22 -20.57
C SER A 54 -20.28 11.09 -21.40
N LYS A 55 -20.35 11.30 -22.73
CA LYS A 55 -19.16 11.24 -23.59
C LYS A 55 -18.07 12.24 -23.16
N ASP A 56 -18.44 13.22 -22.35
CA ASP A 56 -17.59 14.31 -21.86
C ASP A 56 -17.15 14.12 -20.39
N ALA A 57 -17.49 12.96 -19.77
CA ALA A 57 -17.03 12.65 -18.41
C ALA A 57 -15.51 12.46 -18.36
N LEU A 58 -14.87 13.07 -17.38
CA LEU A 58 -13.46 12.78 -17.04
C LEU A 58 -13.36 11.42 -16.37
N ARG A 59 -12.25 10.71 -16.61
CA ARG A 59 -11.96 9.44 -15.95
C ARG A 59 -10.69 9.53 -15.12
N LEU A 60 -10.79 9.21 -13.82
CA LEU A 60 -9.66 9.13 -12.91
C LEU A 60 -9.38 7.68 -12.52
N ILE A 61 -8.15 7.21 -12.78
CA ILE A 61 -7.61 5.98 -12.18
C ILE A 61 -7.00 6.34 -10.83
N ASN A 62 -7.66 5.90 -9.77
CA ASN A 62 -7.25 6.08 -8.39
C ASN A 62 -6.59 4.80 -7.87
N GLY A 63 -5.43 4.92 -7.20
CA GLY A 63 -4.71 3.79 -6.60
C GLY A 63 -5.10 3.52 -5.14
N LYS A 64 -6.02 4.31 -4.56
CA LYS A 64 -6.37 4.25 -3.14
C LYS A 64 -7.81 3.79 -2.97
N ILE A 65 -7.97 2.46 -2.82
CA ILE A 65 -9.30 1.83 -2.75
C ILE A 65 -10.08 2.21 -1.49
N GLU A 66 -9.37 2.52 -0.40
CA GLU A 66 -9.95 2.82 0.91
C GLU A 66 -10.82 4.09 0.90
N ILE A 67 -10.53 5.04 0.00
CA ILE A 67 -11.27 6.30 -0.12
C ILE A 67 -12.24 6.32 -1.32
N ASP A 68 -12.46 5.21 -1.99
CA ASP A 68 -13.29 5.15 -3.21
C ASP A 68 -14.65 5.81 -3.03
N ALA A 69 -15.35 5.49 -1.94
CA ALA A 69 -16.68 6.04 -1.64
C ALA A 69 -16.63 7.58 -1.42
N GLN A 70 -15.65 8.05 -0.65
CA GLN A 70 -15.47 9.46 -0.33
C GLN A 70 -15.04 10.24 -1.57
N LEU A 71 -14.15 9.68 -2.38
CA LEU A 71 -13.71 10.31 -3.62
C LEU A 71 -14.85 10.43 -4.65
N LYS A 72 -15.70 9.41 -4.77
CA LYS A 72 -16.93 9.46 -5.57
C LYS A 72 -17.90 10.52 -5.07
N LYS A 73 -18.08 10.62 -3.74
CA LYS A 73 -18.90 11.68 -3.12
C LYS A 73 -18.36 13.08 -3.43
N ALA A 74 -17.04 13.29 -3.39
CA ALA A 74 -16.40 14.54 -3.78
C ALA A 74 -16.59 14.83 -5.28
N ALA A 75 -16.49 13.82 -6.15
CA ALA A 75 -16.75 13.96 -7.58
C ALA A 75 -18.22 14.34 -7.88
N GLU A 76 -19.18 13.82 -7.12
CA GLU A 76 -20.60 14.24 -7.22
C GLU A 76 -20.76 15.71 -6.82
N LYS A 77 -20.09 16.18 -5.75
CA LYS A 77 -20.09 17.59 -5.35
C LYS A 77 -19.49 18.50 -6.42
N PHE A 78 -18.40 18.04 -7.05
CA PHE A 78 -17.83 18.78 -8.18
C PHE A 78 -18.82 18.89 -9.35
N LYS A 79 -19.50 17.79 -9.70
CA LYS A 79 -20.53 17.78 -10.74
C LYS A 79 -21.71 18.70 -10.41
N GLU A 80 -22.16 18.72 -9.14
CA GLU A 80 -23.22 19.64 -8.69
C GLU A 80 -22.84 21.11 -8.88
N LYS A 81 -21.57 21.47 -8.62
CA LYS A 81 -21.08 22.87 -8.68
C LYS A 81 -20.70 23.31 -10.09
N THR A 82 -20.22 22.41 -10.94
CA THR A 82 -19.60 22.77 -12.23
C THR A 82 -20.33 22.18 -13.45
N GLY A 83 -21.15 21.15 -13.25
CA GLY A 83 -21.75 20.36 -14.33
C GLY A 83 -20.80 19.31 -14.93
N GLN A 84 -19.49 19.31 -14.58
CA GLN A 84 -18.52 18.36 -15.10
C GLN A 84 -18.57 17.06 -14.32
N GLU A 85 -18.80 15.94 -15.01
CA GLU A 85 -18.77 14.61 -14.43
C GLU A 85 -17.34 14.05 -14.35
N VAL A 86 -17.02 13.37 -13.23
CA VAL A 86 -15.76 12.64 -13.04
C VAL A 86 -16.10 11.22 -12.63
N VAL A 87 -15.67 10.25 -13.42
CA VAL A 87 -15.82 8.82 -13.15
C VAL A 87 -14.56 8.33 -12.45
N ILE A 88 -14.73 7.75 -11.26
CA ILE A 88 -13.63 7.22 -10.46
C ILE A 88 -13.54 5.71 -10.68
N GLU A 89 -12.37 5.25 -11.10
CA GLU A 89 -12.00 3.85 -11.19
C GLU A 89 -10.88 3.59 -10.19
N SER A 90 -11.21 2.95 -9.06
CA SER A 90 -10.24 2.64 -8.02
C SER A 90 -9.67 1.24 -8.20
N LEU A 91 -8.35 1.15 -8.23
CA LEU A 91 -7.57 -0.08 -8.40
C LEU A 91 -6.61 -0.21 -7.22
N GLY A 92 -6.50 -1.41 -6.63
CA GLY A 92 -5.62 -1.63 -5.48
C GLY A 92 -5.67 -3.09 -5.02
N GLY A 93 -5.23 -3.36 -3.79
CA GLY A 93 -5.27 -4.71 -3.24
C GLY A 93 -4.37 -5.71 -3.99
N GLY A 94 -3.20 -5.25 -4.46
CA GLY A 94 -2.26 -6.10 -5.21
C GLY A 94 -2.39 -6.02 -6.74
N VAL A 95 -3.35 -5.24 -7.27
CA VAL A 95 -3.45 -4.99 -8.72
C VAL A 95 -2.21 -4.24 -9.22
N ASP A 96 -1.63 -4.68 -10.34
CA ASP A 96 -0.60 -3.92 -11.07
C ASP A 96 -1.24 -2.71 -11.77
N ILE A 97 -1.32 -1.60 -11.05
CA ILE A 97 -1.96 -0.37 -11.52
C ILE A 97 -1.21 0.20 -12.73
N GLN A 98 0.12 0.22 -12.71
CA GLN A 98 0.92 0.75 -13.81
C GLN A 98 0.79 -0.11 -15.07
N GLY A 99 0.73 -1.44 -14.93
CA GLY A 99 0.43 -2.36 -16.02
C GLY A 99 -0.96 -2.12 -16.62
N GLN A 100 -1.96 -1.83 -15.77
CA GLN A 100 -3.31 -1.50 -16.23
C GLN A 100 -3.34 -0.16 -17.01
N ILE A 101 -2.67 0.89 -16.53
CA ILE A 101 -2.57 2.19 -17.24
C ILE A 101 -1.84 2.01 -18.58
N LYS A 102 -0.75 1.22 -18.61
CA LYS A 102 -0.04 0.85 -19.86
C LYS A 102 -0.97 0.12 -20.85
N SER A 103 -1.86 -0.73 -20.35
CA SER A 103 -2.87 -1.43 -21.18
C SER A 103 -3.90 -0.46 -21.75
N TYR A 104 -4.37 0.51 -20.97
CA TYR A 104 -5.25 1.58 -21.47
C TYR A 104 -4.57 2.43 -22.54
N LYS A 105 -3.30 2.77 -22.36
CA LYS A 105 -2.49 3.47 -23.37
C LYS A 105 -2.42 2.67 -24.67
N ALA A 106 -2.12 1.38 -24.58
CA ALA A 106 -2.01 0.51 -25.77
C ALA A 106 -3.34 0.35 -26.51
N ALA A 107 -4.48 0.49 -25.82
CA ALA A 107 -5.82 0.45 -26.40
C ALA A 107 -6.33 1.82 -26.88
N ASP A 108 -5.51 2.87 -26.89
CA ASP A 108 -5.89 4.26 -27.19
C ASP A 108 -7.10 4.74 -26.34
N ASN A 109 -7.11 4.31 -25.08
CA ASN A 109 -8.17 4.59 -24.09
C ASN A 109 -7.56 5.11 -22.78
N MET A 110 -6.65 6.08 -22.89
CA MET A 110 -5.97 6.67 -21.74
C MET A 110 -6.99 7.38 -20.83
N PRO A 111 -6.90 7.26 -19.48
CA PRO A 111 -7.70 8.07 -18.56
C PRO A 111 -7.26 9.53 -18.61
N ASP A 112 -8.15 10.46 -18.24
CA ASP A 112 -7.83 11.89 -18.16
C ASP A 112 -6.93 12.20 -16.97
N LEU A 113 -7.13 11.46 -15.86
CA LEU A 113 -6.28 11.52 -14.66
C LEU A 113 -5.85 10.11 -14.26
N PHE A 114 -4.61 9.97 -13.80
CA PHE A 114 -4.08 8.68 -13.38
C PHE A 114 -3.01 8.83 -12.30
N VAL A 115 -2.88 7.76 -11.49
CA VAL A 115 -1.97 7.74 -10.35
C VAL A 115 -0.55 7.33 -10.76
N ILE A 116 0.44 7.96 -10.11
CA ILE A 116 1.85 7.54 -10.08
C ILE A 116 2.30 7.39 -8.63
N GLY A 117 3.15 6.40 -8.34
CA GLY A 117 3.74 6.16 -7.02
C GLY A 117 5.08 6.86 -6.81
N GLY A 118 5.58 7.62 -7.79
CA GLY A 118 6.83 8.36 -7.68
C GLY A 118 7.72 8.27 -8.93
N ASP A 119 9.03 8.38 -8.75
CA ASP A 119 10.01 8.50 -9.85
C ASP A 119 10.00 7.32 -10.83
N GLY A 120 9.89 6.11 -10.31
CA GLY A 120 9.87 4.89 -11.13
C GLY A 120 8.69 4.86 -12.08
N ASP A 121 7.50 5.16 -11.56
CA ASP A 121 6.28 5.21 -12.37
C ASP A 121 6.32 6.39 -13.34
N TYR A 122 6.69 7.57 -12.83
CA TYR A 122 6.74 8.80 -13.62
C TYR A 122 7.62 8.68 -14.87
N ALA A 123 8.72 7.94 -14.78
CA ALA A 123 9.61 7.71 -15.92
C ALA A 123 8.93 7.12 -17.18
N ASN A 124 7.78 6.46 -17.01
CA ASN A 124 6.98 5.93 -18.14
C ASN A 124 6.04 6.97 -18.76
N TRP A 125 5.82 8.12 -18.11
CA TRP A 125 4.76 9.07 -18.45
C TRP A 125 5.25 10.50 -18.71
N THR A 126 6.57 10.77 -18.65
CA THR A 126 7.17 12.11 -18.72
C THR A 126 6.63 12.97 -19.87
N ASP A 127 6.46 12.37 -21.05
CA ASP A 127 5.97 13.08 -22.26
C ASP A 127 4.44 13.11 -22.37
N MET A 128 3.72 12.57 -21.40
CA MET A 128 2.27 12.39 -21.47
C MET A 128 1.50 13.18 -20.43
N VAL A 129 2.17 13.82 -19.49
CA VAL A 129 1.53 14.58 -18.41
C VAL A 129 1.45 16.08 -18.72
N ALA A 130 0.39 16.70 -18.24
CA ALA A 130 0.20 18.14 -18.34
C ALA A 130 1.03 18.89 -17.30
N ASP A 131 1.41 20.13 -17.62
CA ASP A 131 1.97 21.09 -16.67
C ASP A 131 0.84 21.61 -15.76
N LEU A 132 1.01 21.41 -14.45
CA LEU A 132 0.04 21.81 -13.41
C LEU A 132 0.55 23.01 -12.58
N SER A 133 1.66 23.63 -12.98
CA SER A 133 2.32 24.70 -12.22
C SER A 133 1.46 25.97 -12.06
N ASP A 134 0.46 26.16 -12.90
CA ASP A 134 -0.46 27.30 -12.89
C ASP A 134 -1.68 27.11 -11.97
N THR A 135 -1.93 25.86 -11.49
CA THR A 135 -3.08 25.53 -10.63
C THR A 135 -2.99 26.16 -9.25
N GLU A 136 -4.13 26.33 -8.59
CA GLU A 136 -4.17 26.88 -7.23
C GLU A 136 -3.59 25.89 -6.21
N PHE A 137 -3.81 24.59 -6.39
CA PHE A 137 -3.21 23.60 -5.50
C PHE A 137 -1.68 23.64 -5.52
N ALA A 138 -1.08 23.80 -6.70
CA ALA A 138 0.38 23.78 -6.85
C ALA A 138 1.08 24.92 -6.07
N LYS A 139 0.39 26.05 -5.89
CA LYS A 139 0.87 27.20 -5.10
C LYS A 139 0.72 26.99 -3.60
N ASN A 140 -0.10 26.01 -3.19
CA ASN A 140 -0.58 25.83 -1.82
C ASN A 140 0.00 24.60 -1.10
N THR A 141 0.95 23.90 -1.73
CA THR A 141 1.57 22.71 -1.14
C THR A 141 3.05 22.61 -1.48
N ASP A 142 3.81 21.99 -0.56
CA ASP A 142 5.19 21.59 -0.81
C ASP A 142 5.31 20.12 -1.27
N PHE A 143 4.19 19.37 -1.29
CA PHE A 143 4.13 17.96 -1.62
C PHE A 143 3.81 17.66 -3.09
N ALA A 144 3.59 18.69 -3.93
CA ALA A 144 3.36 18.51 -5.35
C ALA A 144 4.53 17.79 -6.02
N TYR A 145 4.22 16.77 -6.84
CA TYR A 145 5.27 16.09 -7.60
C TYR A 145 5.80 17.00 -8.70
N LYS A 146 7.12 17.14 -8.74
CA LYS A 146 7.83 17.96 -9.70
C LYS A 146 8.69 17.11 -10.62
N ASP A 147 8.56 17.35 -11.90
CA ASP A 147 9.50 16.84 -12.88
C ASP A 147 10.92 17.37 -12.59
N LYS A 148 11.85 16.49 -12.33
CA LYS A 148 13.22 16.85 -11.91
C LYS A 148 14.03 17.57 -12.99
N ALA A 149 13.71 17.35 -14.28
CA ALA A 149 14.41 17.95 -15.39
C ALA A 149 13.93 19.37 -15.69
N THR A 150 12.63 19.65 -15.52
CA THR A 150 12.00 20.92 -15.88
C THR A 150 11.61 21.79 -14.69
N GLY A 151 11.49 21.19 -13.49
CA GLY A 151 10.98 21.84 -12.29
C GLY A 151 9.45 22.07 -12.29
N LYS A 152 8.76 21.63 -13.33
CA LYS A 152 7.30 21.78 -13.45
C LYS A 152 6.56 20.89 -12.46
N VAL A 153 5.45 21.39 -11.91
CA VAL A 153 4.50 20.59 -11.16
C VAL A 153 3.74 19.72 -12.15
N VAL A 154 3.73 18.39 -11.94
CA VAL A 154 3.08 17.42 -12.82
C VAL A 154 2.21 16.42 -12.07
N GLY A 155 2.21 16.43 -10.74
CA GLY A 155 1.39 15.54 -9.93
C GLY A 155 0.73 16.23 -8.74
N PHE A 156 -0.55 15.93 -8.56
CA PHE A 156 -1.40 16.39 -7.47
C PHE A 156 -1.23 15.51 -6.24
N PRO A 157 -0.79 16.02 -5.09
CA PRO A 157 -0.71 15.28 -3.85
C PRO A 157 -2.10 15.21 -3.20
N TYR A 158 -2.63 14.03 -2.98
CA TYR A 158 -3.98 13.92 -2.40
C TYR A 158 -3.98 13.82 -0.88
N ALA A 159 -2.91 13.34 -0.24
CA ALA A 159 -2.81 13.23 1.21
C ALA A 159 -1.35 13.19 1.68
N VAL A 160 -1.14 13.51 2.97
CA VAL A 160 0.01 13.02 3.73
C VAL A 160 -0.42 11.76 4.45
N GLU A 161 0.34 10.69 4.29
CA GLU A 161 0.14 9.42 4.98
C GLU A 161 1.35 9.06 5.82
N GLY A 162 1.11 8.30 6.89
CA GLY A 162 2.16 7.77 7.73
C GLY A 162 2.13 6.27 7.84
N TYR A 163 3.30 5.68 7.80
CA TYR A 163 3.50 4.26 7.99
C TYR A 163 4.31 3.97 9.24
N GLY A 164 3.85 2.98 9.99
CA GLY A 164 4.50 2.51 11.18
C GLY A 164 3.95 1.17 11.63
N ILE A 165 3.78 1.01 12.92
CA ILE A 165 3.03 -0.09 13.49
C ILE A 165 1.78 0.46 14.18
N THR A 166 0.62 0.05 13.68
CA THR A 166 -0.68 0.42 14.25
C THR A 166 -1.00 -0.53 15.41
N TYR A 167 -1.52 -0.01 16.51
CA TYR A 167 -1.80 -0.79 17.71
C TYR A 167 -3.23 -0.65 18.20
N ASN A 168 -3.73 -1.71 18.86
CA ASN A 168 -4.96 -1.72 19.63
C ASN A 168 -4.63 -1.29 21.07
N ALA A 169 -5.03 -0.06 21.42
CA ALA A 169 -4.69 0.51 22.72
C ALA A 169 -5.33 -0.24 23.90
N ASP A 170 -6.54 -0.80 23.70
CA ASP A 170 -7.26 -1.52 24.76
C ASP A 170 -6.54 -2.84 25.12
N ILE A 171 -5.94 -3.51 24.13
CA ILE A 171 -5.12 -4.71 24.35
C ILE A 171 -3.84 -4.34 25.10
N LEU A 172 -3.13 -3.27 24.66
CA LEU A 172 -1.91 -2.82 25.32
C LEU A 172 -2.17 -2.39 26.78
N GLU A 173 -3.25 -1.66 27.02
CA GLU A 173 -3.67 -1.23 28.38
C GLU A 173 -3.93 -2.44 29.27
N LYS A 174 -4.71 -3.45 28.82
CA LYS A 174 -4.96 -4.69 29.55
C LYS A 174 -3.66 -5.45 29.85
N ALA A 175 -2.71 -5.43 28.92
CA ALA A 175 -1.41 -6.05 29.11
C ALA A 175 -0.49 -5.18 29.99
N GLY A 176 -0.87 -3.96 30.38
CA GLY A 176 0.00 -3.02 31.11
C GLY A 176 1.24 -2.63 30.33
N ILE A 177 1.06 -2.33 29.02
CA ILE A 177 2.10 -1.85 28.12
C ILE A 177 1.75 -0.41 27.73
N ASP A 178 2.63 0.52 28.06
CA ASP A 178 2.54 1.90 27.58
C ASP A 178 3.15 1.99 26.17
N PRO A 179 2.34 2.30 25.13
CA PRO A 179 2.83 2.40 23.76
C PRO A 179 3.95 3.44 23.61
N ALA A 180 3.99 4.50 24.43
CA ALA A 180 5.03 5.52 24.38
C ALA A 180 6.44 4.97 24.74
N THR A 181 6.52 3.80 25.36
CA THR A 181 7.80 3.15 25.70
C THR A 181 8.37 2.28 24.59
N LEU A 182 7.61 2.05 23.50
CA LEU A 182 8.02 1.19 22.39
C LEU A 182 8.90 1.96 21.40
N THR A 183 10.07 2.40 21.84
CA THR A 183 10.96 3.30 21.09
C THR A 183 12.17 2.62 20.46
N ASN A 184 12.40 1.32 20.75
CA ASN A 184 13.51 0.55 20.21
C ASN A 184 13.19 -0.94 20.10
N TYR A 185 14.07 -1.69 19.46
CA TYR A 185 13.90 -3.14 19.24
C TYR A 185 13.66 -3.92 20.54
N ASP A 186 14.44 -3.66 21.59
CA ASP A 186 14.35 -4.42 22.84
C ASP A 186 13.00 -4.20 23.55
N ALA A 187 12.47 -2.97 23.48
CA ALA A 187 11.15 -2.65 24.01
C ALA A 187 10.03 -3.37 23.23
N PHE A 188 10.10 -3.39 21.91
CA PHE A 188 9.15 -4.17 21.08
C PHE A 188 9.24 -5.66 21.36
N LYS A 189 10.44 -6.22 21.46
CA LYS A 189 10.66 -7.63 21.78
C LYS A 189 10.04 -8.00 23.12
N ALA A 190 10.30 -7.23 24.16
CA ALA A 190 9.71 -7.47 25.49
C ALA A 190 8.19 -7.37 25.48
N ALA A 191 7.62 -6.40 24.74
CA ALA A 191 6.18 -6.26 24.60
C ALA A 191 5.56 -7.46 23.85
N PHE A 192 6.19 -7.92 22.77
CA PHE A 192 5.73 -9.06 21.99
C PHE A 192 5.77 -10.37 22.79
N GLU A 193 6.85 -10.61 23.54
CA GLU A 193 6.97 -11.76 24.42
C GLU A 193 5.92 -11.75 25.53
N LYS A 194 5.63 -10.58 26.10
CA LYS A 194 4.59 -10.41 27.12
C LYS A 194 3.19 -10.69 26.55
N LEU A 195 2.86 -10.10 25.40
CA LEU A 195 1.56 -10.29 24.74
C LEU A 195 1.33 -11.73 24.31
N ASP A 196 2.37 -12.40 23.81
CA ASP A 196 2.32 -13.81 23.43
C ASP A 196 2.02 -14.71 24.65
N GLY A 197 2.64 -14.42 25.79
CA GLY A 197 2.37 -15.12 27.06
C GLY A 197 0.97 -14.87 27.62
N MET A 198 0.27 -13.82 27.17
CA MET A 198 -1.06 -13.43 27.62
C MET A 198 -2.17 -13.65 26.57
N LYS A 199 -1.88 -14.32 25.44
CA LYS A 199 -2.83 -14.46 24.32
C LYS A 199 -4.23 -14.94 24.74
N ASP A 200 -4.29 -15.96 25.56
CA ASP A 200 -5.56 -16.54 26.03
C ASP A 200 -6.35 -15.55 26.91
N GLU A 201 -5.66 -14.85 27.83
CA GLU A 201 -6.24 -13.84 28.72
C GLU A 201 -6.77 -12.64 27.94
N LEU A 202 -6.00 -12.19 26.93
CA LEU A 202 -6.33 -11.06 26.07
C LEU A 202 -7.37 -11.41 24.98
N GLY A 203 -7.57 -12.71 24.72
CA GLY A 203 -8.48 -13.20 23.68
C GLY A 203 -7.97 -12.92 22.27
N ILE A 204 -6.64 -12.76 22.10
CA ILE A 204 -5.99 -12.53 20.80
C ILE A 204 -5.48 -13.84 20.20
N GLN A 205 -5.42 -13.87 18.87
CA GLN A 205 -4.95 -15.02 18.09
C GLN A 205 -3.46 -14.90 17.80
N ALA A 206 -3.00 -13.69 17.56
CA ALA A 206 -1.60 -13.35 17.29
C ALA A 206 -1.21 -12.03 17.97
N VAL A 207 0.09 -11.78 18.17
CA VAL A 207 0.56 -10.48 18.65
C VAL A 207 0.50 -9.44 17.53
N ALA A 208 0.88 -9.83 16.31
CA ALA A 208 0.88 -8.94 15.15
C ALA A 208 0.08 -9.54 13.99
N SER A 209 -0.62 -8.69 13.26
CA SER A 209 -1.19 -8.99 11.95
C SER A 209 -0.24 -8.51 10.87
N VAL A 210 0.41 -9.46 10.20
CA VAL A 210 1.39 -9.21 9.13
C VAL A 210 1.05 -10.14 7.97
N ALA A 211 1.08 -9.63 6.73
CA ALA A 211 0.93 -10.43 5.53
C ALA A 211 2.11 -10.15 4.59
N ALA A 212 2.74 -11.21 4.08
CA ALA A 212 3.97 -11.15 3.30
C ALA A 212 3.91 -11.94 1.99
N GLU A 213 2.72 -12.38 1.56
CA GLU A 213 2.51 -13.10 0.31
C GLU A 213 2.91 -12.22 -0.88
N ALA A 214 3.82 -12.72 -1.73
CA ALA A 214 4.48 -11.89 -2.76
C ALA A 214 3.54 -11.47 -3.90
N GLY A 215 2.46 -12.19 -4.18
CA GLY A 215 1.55 -11.89 -5.28
C GLY A 215 0.67 -10.67 -5.03
N GLN A 216 0.31 -10.42 -3.76
CA GLN A 216 -0.62 -9.36 -3.39
C GLN A 216 -0.08 -8.39 -2.34
N MET A 217 0.86 -8.85 -1.47
CA MET A 217 1.35 -8.05 -0.34
C MET A 217 2.79 -7.55 -0.52
N TYR A 218 3.36 -7.67 -1.73
CA TYR A 218 4.71 -7.17 -2.05
C TYR A 218 4.90 -5.68 -1.72
N TRP A 219 3.86 -4.88 -1.88
CA TRP A 219 3.88 -3.45 -1.58
C TRP A 219 3.97 -3.20 -0.05
N SER A 220 3.29 -4.01 0.75
CA SER A 220 3.30 -3.90 2.21
C SER A 220 4.68 -4.22 2.78
N THR A 221 5.34 -5.26 2.29
CA THR A 221 6.69 -5.64 2.74
C THR A 221 7.80 -4.90 2.01
N GLY A 222 7.82 -4.95 0.67
CA GLY A 222 8.92 -4.43 -0.15
C GLY A 222 8.99 -2.90 -0.24
N ASN A 223 7.84 -2.19 -0.19
CA ASN A 223 7.82 -0.74 -0.17
C ASN A 223 7.70 -0.19 1.25
N HIS A 224 6.66 -0.61 2.00
CA HIS A 224 6.31 0.03 3.26
C HIS A 224 7.22 -0.45 4.39
N LEU A 225 7.25 -1.75 4.67
CA LEU A 225 8.08 -2.29 5.74
C LEU A 225 9.57 -2.01 5.48
N PHE A 226 10.07 -2.30 4.27
CA PHE A 226 11.45 -2.01 3.91
C PHE A 226 11.74 -0.50 3.78
N GLY A 227 10.72 0.33 3.66
CA GLY A 227 10.83 1.79 3.74
C GLY A 227 11.48 2.28 5.04
N TYR A 228 11.27 1.57 6.15
CA TYR A 228 11.96 1.86 7.40
C TYR A 228 13.47 1.67 7.33
N TYR A 229 13.96 0.68 6.58
CA TYR A 229 15.38 0.54 6.34
C TYR A 229 15.97 1.81 5.71
N TYR A 230 15.28 2.42 4.74
CA TYR A 230 15.84 3.57 4.01
C TYR A 230 16.00 4.81 4.89
N THR A 231 14.97 5.19 5.62
CA THR A 231 14.90 6.51 6.27
C THR A 231 14.29 6.49 7.68
N GLY A 232 13.75 5.36 8.13
CA GLY A 232 13.08 5.28 9.42
C GLY A 232 13.97 5.73 10.57
N GLY A 233 13.44 6.59 11.44
CA GLY A 233 14.16 7.17 12.58
C GLY A 233 15.14 8.29 12.25
N LEU A 234 15.46 8.53 10.97
CA LEU A 234 16.33 9.62 10.55
C LEU A 234 15.58 10.95 10.52
N GLU A 235 16.31 12.06 10.61
CA GLU A 235 15.74 13.38 10.37
C GLU A 235 15.21 13.50 8.92
N ARG A 236 14.14 14.27 8.76
CA ARG A 236 13.58 14.50 7.42
C ARG A 236 14.63 15.14 6.51
N GLY A 237 14.88 14.49 5.37
CA GLY A 237 15.91 14.90 4.42
C GLY A 237 17.25 14.19 4.59
N ASP A 238 17.48 13.46 5.68
CA ASP A 238 18.62 12.54 5.79
C ASP A 238 18.29 11.27 4.97
N ASN A 239 19.00 11.09 3.85
CA ASN A 239 18.79 10.01 2.90
C ASN A 239 19.97 9.03 2.86
N LYS A 240 20.82 9.01 3.90
CA LYS A 240 22.07 8.22 3.89
C LYS A 240 21.90 6.79 3.39
N TYR A 241 20.97 6.02 3.95
CA TYR A 241 20.80 4.62 3.59
C TYR A 241 19.98 4.44 2.30
N PHE A 242 19.11 5.39 1.98
CA PHE A 242 18.46 5.46 0.69
C PHE A 242 19.46 5.68 -0.44
N ASP A 243 20.41 6.62 -0.27
CA ASP A 243 21.46 6.91 -1.27
C ASP A 243 22.42 5.72 -1.47
N MET A 244 22.66 4.91 -0.43
CA MET A 244 23.37 3.64 -0.57
C MET A 244 22.56 2.65 -1.39
N ALA A 245 21.27 2.47 -1.06
CA ALA A 245 20.38 1.55 -1.77
C ALA A 245 20.26 1.90 -3.27
N MET A 246 20.22 3.20 -3.61
CA MET A 246 20.23 3.65 -5.03
C MET A 246 21.53 3.33 -5.77
N LYS A 247 22.58 2.95 -5.07
CA LYS A 247 23.84 2.42 -5.66
C LYS A 247 23.87 0.89 -5.69
N GLY A 248 22.83 0.23 -5.15
CA GLY A 248 22.77 -1.21 -4.98
C GLY A 248 23.49 -1.71 -3.73
N GLU A 249 23.73 -0.82 -2.76
CA GLU A 249 24.46 -1.12 -1.52
C GLU A 249 23.51 -1.03 -0.33
N LEU A 250 23.63 -1.96 0.62
CA LEU A 250 22.91 -1.92 1.89
C LEU A 250 23.91 -1.96 3.05
N ASP A 251 23.68 -1.12 4.07
CA ASP A 251 24.47 -1.08 5.30
C ASP A 251 24.25 -2.35 6.12
N ASP A 252 25.33 -3.01 6.54
CA ASP A 252 25.27 -4.32 7.19
C ASP A 252 24.64 -4.28 8.58
N GLU A 253 24.98 -3.29 9.40
CA GLU A 253 24.48 -3.17 10.76
C GLU A 253 22.99 -2.87 10.74
N ARG A 254 22.59 -1.84 9.98
CA ARG A 254 21.19 -1.41 9.86
C ARG A 254 20.31 -2.50 9.25
N LEU A 255 20.81 -3.22 8.22
CA LEU A 255 20.07 -4.32 7.62
C LEU A 255 19.94 -5.51 8.59
N GLY A 256 20.98 -5.75 9.40
CA GLY A 256 20.92 -6.75 10.46
C GLY A 256 19.85 -6.44 11.50
N GLU A 257 19.81 -5.20 12.02
CA GLU A 257 18.78 -4.78 12.97
C GLU A 257 17.36 -4.81 12.34
N PHE A 258 17.23 -4.44 11.08
CA PHE A 258 15.97 -4.53 10.34
C PHE A 258 15.53 -6.00 10.16
N ALA A 259 16.44 -6.90 9.86
CA ALA A 259 16.16 -8.34 9.75
C ALA A 259 15.71 -8.94 11.08
N ASP A 260 16.31 -8.54 12.20
CA ASP A 260 15.92 -8.96 13.55
C ASP A 260 14.48 -8.52 13.87
N MET A 261 14.10 -7.30 13.51
CA MET A 261 12.70 -6.82 13.66
C MET A 261 11.73 -7.57 12.74
N THR A 262 12.13 -7.83 11.50
CA THR A 262 11.31 -8.61 10.55
C THR A 262 11.06 -10.02 11.08
N GLU A 263 12.11 -10.68 11.60
CA GLU A 263 11.99 -12.00 12.23
C GLU A 263 11.06 -11.96 13.46
N LEU A 264 11.17 -10.92 14.29
CA LEU A 264 10.29 -10.71 15.45
C LEU A 264 8.83 -10.58 15.02
N LEU A 265 8.54 -9.75 14.02
CA LEU A 265 7.19 -9.56 13.48
C LEU A 265 6.63 -10.88 12.95
N PHE A 266 7.39 -11.61 12.15
CA PHE A 266 6.95 -12.87 11.53
C PHE A 266 6.75 -13.98 12.57
N LYS A 267 7.63 -14.08 13.56
CA LYS A 267 7.54 -15.07 14.65
C LYS A 267 6.23 -14.95 15.43
N TYR A 268 5.73 -13.75 15.64
CA TYR A 268 4.56 -13.47 16.46
C TYR A 268 3.31 -13.08 15.64
N ALA A 269 3.38 -13.23 14.32
CA ALA A 269 2.24 -13.06 13.42
C ALA A 269 1.34 -14.30 13.42
N ASP A 270 0.10 -14.14 12.94
CA ASP A 270 -0.74 -15.28 12.57
C ASP A 270 -0.10 -16.00 11.37
N PRO A 271 0.21 -17.30 11.49
CA PRO A 271 0.97 -18.02 10.45
C PRO A 271 0.22 -18.12 9.12
N GLN A 272 -1.10 -18.17 9.13
CA GLN A 272 -1.89 -18.26 7.90
C GLN A 272 -1.95 -16.90 7.20
N VAL A 273 -2.23 -15.85 7.93
CA VAL A 273 -2.26 -14.48 7.39
C VAL A 273 -0.87 -14.10 6.87
N LEU A 274 0.19 -14.45 7.60
CA LEU A 274 1.56 -14.14 7.21
C LEU A 274 1.93 -14.67 5.81
N VAL A 275 1.63 -15.96 5.53
CA VAL A 275 2.14 -16.63 4.33
C VAL A 275 1.17 -16.65 3.15
N SER A 276 -0.12 -16.38 3.38
CA SER A 276 -1.17 -16.46 2.35
C SER A 276 -2.29 -15.44 2.50
N GLY A 277 -2.23 -14.56 3.51
CA GLY A 277 -3.25 -13.54 3.74
C GLY A 277 -3.18 -12.41 2.72
N THR A 278 -4.36 -11.90 2.38
CA THR A 278 -4.56 -10.69 1.60
C THR A 278 -4.51 -9.46 2.52
N TYR A 279 -4.60 -8.27 1.93
CA TYR A 279 -4.79 -7.02 2.68
C TYR A 279 -6.04 -7.07 3.58
N ASP A 280 -7.15 -7.59 3.05
CA ASP A 280 -8.41 -7.71 3.80
C ASP A 280 -8.29 -8.71 4.96
N ASP A 281 -7.61 -9.84 4.76
CA ASP A 281 -7.36 -10.82 5.82
C ASP A 281 -6.50 -10.22 6.94
N GLN A 282 -5.45 -9.50 6.58
CA GLN A 282 -4.58 -8.80 7.52
C GLN A 282 -5.37 -7.76 8.34
N LEU A 283 -6.17 -6.93 7.66
CA LEU A 283 -6.97 -5.90 8.31
C LEU A 283 -8.06 -6.52 9.19
N ALA A 284 -8.76 -7.53 8.70
CA ALA A 284 -9.84 -8.20 9.44
C ALA A 284 -9.34 -8.81 10.75
N LEU A 285 -8.18 -9.49 10.75
CA LEU A 285 -7.61 -10.08 11.97
C LEU A 285 -7.39 -9.04 13.06
N TRP A 286 -6.81 -7.89 12.72
CA TRP A 286 -6.57 -6.82 13.68
C TRP A 286 -7.86 -6.07 14.07
N ALA A 287 -8.69 -5.73 13.11
CA ALA A 287 -9.92 -4.97 13.32
C ALA A 287 -10.95 -5.73 14.19
N GLN A 288 -10.92 -7.05 14.18
CA GLN A 288 -11.71 -7.90 15.08
C GLN A 288 -11.11 -8.01 16.50
N GLY A 289 -10.02 -7.28 16.80
CA GLY A 289 -9.33 -7.34 18.09
C GLY A 289 -8.61 -8.66 18.34
N LYS A 290 -8.24 -9.39 17.27
CA LYS A 290 -7.52 -10.68 17.34
C LYS A 290 -6.01 -10.55 17.24
N ALA A 291 -5.50 -9.35 17.01
CA ALA A 291 -4.09 -9.01 17.08
C ALA A 291 -3.90 -7.67 17.79
N ALA A 292 -2.80 -7.53 18.53
CA ALA A 292 -2.45 -6.27 19.22
C ALA A 292 -1.91 -5.23 18.25
N PHE A 293 -1.17 -5.66 17.24
CA PHE A 293 -0.50 -4.81 16.26
C PHE A 293 -0.86 -5.22 14.83
N ILE A 294 -0.74 -4.24 13.90
CA ILE A 294 -0.81 -4.47 12.45
C ILE A 294 0.23 -3.59 11.75
N THR A 295 0.92 -4.12 10.75
CA THR A 295 1.90 -3.38 9.92
C THR A 295 1.20 -2.62 8.80
N GLN A 296 0.38 -1.62 9.17
CA GLN A 296 -0.34 -0.73 8.27
C GLN A 296 -0.28 0.71 8.81
N GLY A 297 -0.58 1.69 7.97
CA GLY A 297 -0.61 3.11 8.32
C GLY A 297 -2.01 3.68 8.49
N ASN A 298 -2.11 5.02 8.54
CA ASN A 298 -3.38 5.70 8.76
C ASN A 298 -4.43 5.52 7.64
N TRP A 299 -4.03 5.03 6.48
CA TRP A 299 -4.95 4.75 5.37
C TRP A 299 -6.01 3.68 5.66
N ILE A 300 -5.86 2.88 6.73
CA ILE A 300 -6.89 1.91 7.11
C ILE A 300 -8.07 2.56 7.84
N ASP A 301 -7.97 3.82 8.29
CA ASP A 301 -9.04 4.53 9.01
C ASP A 301 -10.41 4.47 8.31
N PRO A 302 -10.53 4.71 6.99
CA PRO A 302 -11.83 4.66 6.30
C PRO A 302 -12.48 3.27 6.31
N SER A 303 -11.69 2.23 6.49
CA SER A 303 -12.18 0.85 6.53
C SER A 303 -12.67 0.41 7.92
N LEU A 304 -12.21 1.06 9.00
CA LEU A 304 -12.52 0.66 10.37
C LEU A 304 -14.02 0.59 10.69
N PRO A 305 -14.87 1.52 10.22
CA PRO A 305 -16.31 1.43 10.43
C PRO A 305 -16.94 0.16 9.84
N THR A 306 -16.44 -0.34 8.71
CA THR A 306 -16.93 -1.57 8.06
C THR A 306 -16.73 -2.80 8.94
N TYR A 307 -15.66 -2.81 9.74
CA TYR A 307 -15.34 -3.87 10.69
C TYR A 307 -15.95 -3.63 12.08
N ASN A 308 -16.71 -2.54 12.28
CA ASN A 308 -17.29 -2.15 13.58
C ASN A 308 -16.22 -2.05 14.69
N VAL A 309 -15.05 -1.50 14.39
CA VAL A 309 -13.98 -1.31 15.37
C VAL A 309 -14.45 -0.37 16.47
N THR A 310 -14.37 -0.83 17.73
CA THR A 310 -14.80 -0.09 18.92
C THR A 310 -13.67 0.23 19.90
N PHE A 311 -12.52 -0.43 19.73
CA PHE A 311 -11.36 -0.17 20.56
C PHE A 311 -10.61 1.09 20.11
N LYS A 312 -9.83 1.68 21.00
CA LYS A 312 -8.95 2.79 20.69
C LYS A 312 -7.74 2.30 19.91
N ALA A 313 -7.39 3.03 18.87
CA ALA A 313 -6.23 2.73 18.02
C ALA A 313 -5.23 3.88 18.02
N GLY A 314 -3.98 3.57 17.77
CA GLY A 314 -2.92 4.55 17.56
C GLY A 314 -1.84 4.02 16.64
N LEU A 315 -0.90 4.89 16.28
CA LEU A 315 0.18 4.63 15.36
C LEU A 315 1.51 4.95 16.04
N LEU A 316 2.52 4.09 15.85
CA LEU A 316 3.86 4.23 16.38
C LEU A 316 4.90 4.10 15.27
N PRO A 317 6.10 4.71 15.41
CA PRO A 317 7.24 4.32 14.60
C PRO A 317 7.53 2.82 14.76
N LEU A 318 7.92 2.16 13.69
CA LEU A 318 8.50 0.81 13.77
C LEU A 318 9.96 0.92 14.20
N ALA A 319 10.18 0.97 15.50
CA ALA A 319 11.52 1.19 16.08
C ALA A 319 12.34 -0.10 16.08
N PHE A 320 13.00 -0.38 14.96
CA PHE A 320 13.73 -1.62 14.71
C PHE A 320 15.18 -1.62 15.17
N THR A 321 15.75 -0.46 15.52
CA THR A 321 17.14 -0.35 15.99
C THR A 321 17.24 -0.53 17.51
N LYS A 322 18.44 -0.81 18.01
CA LYS A 322 18.71 -0.83 19.45
C LYS A 322 18.65 0.57 20.08
N SER A 323 18.90 1.59 19.27
CA SER A 323 18.72 2.99 19.69
C SER A 323 17.28 3.41 19.54
N ASP A 324 16.84 4.40 20.30
CA ASP A 324 15.48 4.92 20.24
C ASP A 324 15.17 5.54 18.86
N MET A 325 14.00 5.20 18.33
CA MET A 325 13.44 5.74 17.11
C MET A 325 12.07 6.34 17.43
N THR A 326 11.99 7.65 17.43
CA THR A 326 10.75 8.40 17.75
C THR A 326 10.05 8.97 16.51
N ARG A 327 10.72 8.93 15.35
CA ARG A 327 10.20 9.49 14.09
C ARG A 327 9.46 8.45 13.28
N ILE A 328 8.23 8.81 12.88
CA ILE A 328 7.40 7.98 11.98
C ILE A 328 7.69 8.31 10.52
N LEU A 329 7.56 7.33 9.62
CA LEU A 329 7.57 7.61 8.19
C LEU A 329 6.29 8.36 7.83
N ALA A 330 6.41 9.53 7.22
CA ALA A 330 5.27 10.30 6.74
C ALA A 330 5.62 11.10 5.49
N ASP A 331 4.84 10.92 4.43
CA ASP A 331 4.97 11.69 3.18
C ASP A 331 3.71 11.56 2.32
N CYS A 332 3.72 12.18 1.14
CA CYS A 332 2.72 11.90 0.12
C CYS A 332 3.05 10.56 -0.55
N PRO A 333 2.16 9.56 -0.49
CA PRO A 333 2.47 8.20 -0.97
C PRO A 333 2.41 8.07 -2.50
N SER A 334 1.61 8.92 -3.16
CA SER A 334 1.42 8.93 -4.60
C SER A 334 0.70 10.22 -5.05
N TRP A 335 0.66 10.42 -6.36
CA TRP A 335 0.13 11.64 -6.97
C TRP A 335 -0.79 11.32 -8.14
N TRP A 336 -1.78 12.14 -8.40
CA TRP A 336 -2.56 12.08 -9.63
C TRP A 336 -1.98 13.04 -10.67
N CYS A 337 -1.66 12.50 -11.85
CA CYS A 337 -1.24 13.25 -13.02
C CYS A 337 -2.42 13.48 -13.95
N VAL A 338 -2.39 14.55 -14.73
CA VAL A 338 -3.35 14.83 -15.81
C VAL A 338 -2.74 14.43 -17.14
N TYR A 339 -3.47 13.64 -17.94
CA TYR A 339 -3.06 13.30 -19.30
C TYR A 339 -3.13 14.53 -20.19
N LYS A 340 -2.01 14.96 -20.77
CA LYS A 340 -1.92 16.24 -21.52
C LYS A 340 -2.77 16.28 -22.79
N ASP A 341 -3.03 15.11 -23.41
CA ASP A 341 -3.85 14.99 -24.62
C ASP A 341 -5.27 14.48 -24.30
N GLY A 342 -5.68 14.61 -23.02
CA GLY A 342 -7.03 14.28 -22.53
C GLY A 342 -8.10 15.17 -23.13
N LYS A 343 -9.35 14.72 -23.07
CA LYS A 343 -10.51 15.41 -23.70
C LYS A 343 -10.77 16.78 -23.11
N ASN A 344 -10.51 16.98 -21.81
CA ASN A 344 -10.75 18.22 -21.09
C ASN A 344 -9.69 18.42 -19.99
N VAL A 345 -8.49 18.82 -20.38
CA VAL A 345 -7.37 19.06 -19.46
C VAL A 345 -7.70 20.12 -18.42
N GLU A 346 -8.36 21.22 -18.83
CA GLU A 346 -8.76 22.28 -17.92
C GLU A 346 -9.83 21.84 -16.91
N GLY A 347 -10.77 20.99 -17.34
CA GLY A 347 -11.74 20.37 -16.42
C GLY A 347 -11.05 19.45 -15.41
N ALA A 348 -10.01 18.70 -15.83
CA ALA A 348 -9.21 17.86 -14.94
C ALA A 348 -8.43 18.70 -13.91
N LYS A 349 -7.78 19.80 -14.33
CA LYS A 349 -7.13 20.76 -13.43
C LYS A 349 -8.13 21.37 -12.44
N ALA A 350 -9.32 21.79 -12.91
CA ALA A 350 -10.37 22.34 -12.07
C ALA A 350 -10.86 21.32 -11.01
N PHE A 351 -10.93 20.03 -11.36
CA PHE A 351 -11.28 18.99 -10.39
C PHE A 351 -10.21 18.84 -9.29
N LEU A 352 -8.93 18.89 -9.67
CA LEU A 352 -7.84 18.83 -8.69
C LEU A 352 -7.84 20.07 -7.78
N ASP A 353 -8.01 21.26 -8.34
CA ASP A 353 -8.14 22.49 -7.54
C ASP A 353 -9.35 22.46 -6.60
N PHE A 354 -10.49 21.93 -7.07
CA PHE A 354 -11.66 21.70 -6.23
C PHE A 354 -11.36 20.79 -5.04
N LEU A 355 -10.70 19.65 -5.27
CA LEU A 355 -10.32 18.72 -4.19
C LEU A 355 -9.39 19.40 -3.17
N ALA A 356 -8.51 20.29 -3.60
CA ALA A 356 -7.54 20.95 -2.74
C ALA A 356 -8.11 22.15 -1.95
N THR A 357 -9.08 22.85 -2.50
CA THR A 357 -9.45 24.19 -2.00
C THR A 357 -10.92 24.33 -1.58
N ASP A 358 -11.80 23.47 -2.10
CA ASP A 358 -13.22 23.54 -1.78
C ASP A 358 -13.51 22.99 -0.39
N PRO A 359 -14.21 23.72 0.49
CA PRO A 359 -14.48 23.26 1.86
C PRO A 359 -15.25 21.95 1.95
N ASP A 360 -16.24 21.71 1.06
CA ASP A 360 -17.02 20.48 1.06
C ASP A 360 -16.14 19.29 0.66
N ALA A 361 -15.27 19.46 -0.35
CA ALA A 361 -14.32 18.42 -0.75
C ALA A 361 -13.30 18.12 0.35
N GLN A 362 -12.75 19.16 0.97
CA GLN A 362 -11.80 18.99 2.08
C GLN A 362 -12.45 18.35 3.30
N GLU A 363 -13.71 18.66 3.63
CA GLU A 363 -14.43 17.99 4.72
C GLU A 363 -14.60 16.50 4.45
N ILE A 364 -15.00 16.12 3.24
CA ILE A 364 -15.12 14.72 2.82
C ILE A 364 -13.77 14.00 2.91
N LEU A 365 -12.70 14.59 2.36
CA LEU A 365 -11.39 13.94 2.28
C LEU A 365 -10.67 13.88 3.63
N VAL A 366 -10.78 14.93 4.45
CA VAL A 366 -10.07 14.98 5.74
C VAL A 366 -10.85 14.29 6.84
N LYS A 367 -12.14 14.62 7.04
CA LYS A 367 -12.91 14.08 8.16
C LYS A 367 -13.45 12.68 7.89
N GLU A 368 -14.06 12.47 6.70
CA GLU A 368 -14.71 11.19 6.41
C GLU A 368 -13.70 10.13 5.93
N ALA A 369 -12.70 10.54 5.13
CA ALA A 369 -11.66 9.62 4.63
C ALA A 369 -10.42 9.57 5.53
N GLY A 370 -10.32 10.38 6.59
CA GLY A 370 -9.19 10.36 7.51
C GLY A 370 -7.85 10.79 6.87
N MET A 371 -7.91 11.58 5.79
CA MET A 371 -6.70 12.04 5.12
C MET A 371 -6.11 13.25 5.85
N ILE A 372 -4.79 13.32 5.94
CA ILE A 372 -4.12 14.56 6.36
C ILE A 372 -3.91 15.39 5.10
N SER A 373 -4.51 16.57 5.07
CA SER A 373 -4.40 17.49 3.93
C SER A 373 -2.95 17.93 3.70
N PRO A 374 -2.42 17.81 2.48
CA PRO A 374 -1.09 18.33 2.14
C PRO A 374 -1.07 19.84 1.87
N TYR A 375 -2.20 20.54 2.04
CA TYR A 375 -2.38 21.94 1.65
C TYR A 375 -2.26 22.87 2.83
N LYS A 376 -1.45 23.94 2.66
CA LYS A 376 -1.15 24.95 3.70
C LYS A 376 -2.38 25.74 4.16
N THR A 377 -3.37 25.88 3.29
CA THR A 377 -4.62 26.61 3.59
C THR A 377 -5.70 25.76 4.22
N SER A 378 -5.52 24.44 4.31
CA SER A 378 -6.48 23.57 4.97
C SER A 378 -6.47 23.83 6.48
N THR A 379 -7.66 24.13 7.02
CA THR A 379 -7.89 24.32 8.45
C THR A 379 -8.71 23.20 9.05
N ILE A 380 -9.03 22.17 8.25
CA ILE A 380 -9.85 21.06 8.67
C ILE A 380 -8.95 20.01 9.31
N GLU A 381 -9.27 19.65 10.54
CA GLU A 381 -8.55 18.63 11.31
C GLU A 381 -9.15 17.24 11.07
N PRO A 382 -8.32 16.19 10.98
CA PRO A 382 -8.81 14.81 10.90
C PRO A 382 -9.46 14.41 12.23
N GLU A 383 -10.51 13.56 12.14
CA GLU A 383 -11.24 13.05 13.29
C GLU A 383 -11.05 11.53 13.49
N THR A 384 -10.46 10.85 12.51
CA THR A 384 -10.22 9.41 12.57
C THR A 384 -8.99 9.08 13.43
N PRO A 385 -8.99 7.93 14.14
CA PRO A 385 -8.02 7.69 15.22
C PRO A 385 -6.57 7.68 14.77
N LEU A 386 -6.26 7.05 13.62
CA LEU A 386 -4.88 6.92 13.15
C LEU A 386 -4.37 8.22 12.52
N ALA A 387 -5.24 8.95 11.81
CA ALA A 387 -4.88 10.28 11.28
C ALA A 387 -4.61 11.27 12.42
N VAL A 388 -5.42 11.26 13.49
CA VAL A 388 -5.16 12.06 14.71
C VAL A 388 -3.84 11.65 15.36
N SER A 389 -3.54 10.34 15.40
CA SER A 389 -2.27 9.84 15.94
C SER A 389 -1.07 10.30 15.09
N LEU A 390 -1.15 10.17 13.76
CA LEU A 390 -0.11 10.61 12.83
C LEU A 390 0.11 12.12 12.90
N LYS A 391 -0.97 12.91 12.97
CA LYS A 391 -0.88 14.37 13.03
C LYS A 391 -0.03 14.87 14.20
N LYS A 392 -0.03 14.18 15.34
CA LYS A 392 0.85 14.53 16.48
C LYS A 392 2.33 14.49 16.11
N TYR A 393 2.75 13.48 15.34
CA TYR A 393 4.14 13.38 14.85
C TYR A 393 4.44 14.47 13.82
N VAL A 394 3.49 14.74 12.91
CA VAL A 394 3.64 15.80 11.89
C VAL A 394 3.79 17.17 12.57
N ASP A 395 2.91 17.51 13.52
CA ASP A 395 2.93 18.79 14.23
C ASP A 395 4.18 18.95 15.11
N ALA A 396 4.69 17.85 15.69
CA ALA A 396 5.94 17.85 16.46
C ALA A 396 7.20 17.89 15.59
N GLY A 397 7.10 17.75 14.26
CA GLY A 397 8.24 17.60 13.36
C GLY A 397 8.98 16.27 13.55
N GLU A 398 8.35 15.28 14.17
CA GLU A 398 8.89 13.94 14.44
C GLU A 398 8.56 12.97 13.30
N THR A 399 8.89 13.36 12.08
CA THR A 399 8.70 12.54 10.88
C THR A 399 10.02 12.27 10.18
N SER A 400 10.12 11.11 9.55
CA SER A 400 11.14 10.76 8.56
C SER A 400 10.54 10.76 7.17
N SER A 401 11.33 11.01 6.13
CA SER A 401 10.90 10.94 4.74
C SER A 401 10.48 9.51 4.37
N TRP A 402 9.51 9.36 3.49
CA TRP A 402 9.10 8.05 3.01
C TRP A 402 9.65 7.81 1.60
N ALA A 403 10.92 7.41 1.54
CA ALA A 403 11.75 7.45 0.34
C ALA A 403 11.46 6.36 -0.72
N TRP A 404 10.62 5.35 -0.43
CA TRP A 404 10.36 4.25 -1.35
C TRP A 404 9.83 4.69 -2.72
N SER A 405 9.09 5.80 -2.77
CA SER A 405 8.52 6.36 -4.00
C SER A 405 9.60 6.80 -5.02
N ASN A 406 10.83 6.97 -4.57
CA ASN A 406 11.97 7.31 -5.43
C ASN A 406 12.76 6.07 -5.89
N MET A 407 12.36 4.86 -5.50
CA MET A 407 12.96 3.61 -5.97
C MET A 407 12.51 3.27 -7.40
N PRO A 408 13.29 2.46 -8.15
CA PRO A 408 12.88 1.99 -9.47
C PRO A 408 11.56 1.23 -9.43
N GLU A 409 10.71 1.44 -10.46
CA GLU A 409 9.44 0.71 -10.65
C GLU A 409 9.65 -0.80 -10.54
N GLY A 410 8.75 -1.48 -9.87
CA GLY A 410 8.75 -2.94 -9.76
C GLY A 410 9.76 -3.54 -8.79
N LEU A 411 10.61 -2.75 -8.12
CA LEU A 411 11.59 -3.28 -7.15
C LEU A 411 10.92 -4.11 -6.06
N ALA A 412 9.83 -3.62 -5.47
CA ALA A 412 9.10 -4.38 -4.46
C ALA A 412 8.44 -5.63 -5.03
N GLN A 413 7.74 -5.51 -6.16
CA GLN A 413 6.96 -6.58 -6.77
C GLN A 413 7.84 -7.70 -7.34
N ASN A 414 8.89 -7.33 -8.09
CA ASN A 414 9.66 -8.27 -8.88
C ASN A 414 10.94 -8.76 -8.16
N ALA A 415 11.23 -8.21 -6.98
CA ALA A 415 12.47 -8.49 -6.28
C ALA A 415 12.29 -8.62 -4.76
N LEU A 416 12.15 -7.51 -4.02
CA LEU A 416 12.19 -7.52 -2.55
C LEU A 416 11.04 -8.33 -1.93
N GLY A 417 9.81 -8.20 -2.43
CA GLY A 417 8.65 -8.94 -1.94
C GLY A 417 8.83 -10.45 -1.99
N LEU A 418 9.55 -10.97 -3.00
CA LEU A 418 9.87 -12.39 -3.12
C LEU A 418 10.81 -12.87 -2.01
N VAL A 419 11.73 -12.03 -1.56
CA VAL A 419 12.64 -12.34 -0.45
C VAL A 419 11.87 -12.36 0.88
N PHE A 420 10.98 -11.38 1.10
CA PHE A 420 10.10 -11.37 2.28
C PHE A 420 9.17 -12.59 2.32
N ASP A 421 8.55 -12.95 1.21
CA ASP A 421 7.69 -14.13 1.09
C ASP A 421 8.43 -15.42 1.43
N SER A 422 9.66 -15.57 0.91
CA SER A 422 10.52 -16.73 1.19
C SER A 422 10.88 -16.80 2.68
N PHE A 423 11.13 -15.65 3.31
CA PHE A 423 11.44 -15.57 4.74
C PHE A 423 10.20 -15.87 5.59
N ALA A 424 9.05 -15.31 5.25
CA ALA A 424 7.78 -15.58 5.92
C ALA A 424 7.38 -17.06 5.90
N LYS A 425 7.65 -17.76 4.79
CA LYS A 425 7.42 -19.19 4.61
C LYS A 425 8.46 -20.08 5.30
N GLY A 426 9.48 -19.49 5.93
CA GLY A 426 10.58 -20.23 6.54
C GLY A 426 11.45 -21.00 5.52
N SER A 427 11.40 -20.62 4.25
CA SER A 427 12.21 -21.22 3.18
C SER A 427 13.66 -20.75 3.23
N ILE A 428 13.92 -19.65 3.89
CA ILE A 428 15.25 -19.06 4.12
C ILE A 428 15.40 -18.66 5.60
N THR A 429 16.63 -18.67 6.08
CA THR A 429 16.97 -18.20 7.43
C THR A 429 17.06 -16.67 7.48
N ARG A 430 17.15 -16.11 8.68
CA ARG A 430 17.42 -14.68 8.88
C ARG A 430 18.71 -14.20 8.20
N ASP A 431 19.78 -15.01 8.24
CA ASP A 431 21.05 -14.67 7.59
C ASP A 431 20.99 -14.80 6.07
N ASP A 432 20.22 -15.77 5.56
CA ASP A 432 19.91 -15.84 4.13
C ASP A 432 19.08 -14.65 3.68
N PHE A 433 18.13 -14.18 4.49
CA PHE A 433 17.34 -12.99 4.21
C PHE A 433 18.25 -11.75 4.02
N VAL A 434 19.19 -11.51 4.96
CA VAL A 434 20.17 -10.41 4.85
C VAL A 434 21.00 -10.53 3.58
N THR A 435 21.51 -11.73 3.29
CA THR A 435 22.32 -11.99 2.10
C THR A 435 21.55 -11.75 0.81
N LEU A 436 20.31 -12.27 0.74
CA LEU A 436 19.46 -12.15 -0.44
C LEU A 436 18.98 -10.71 -0.63
N MET A 437 18.62 -9.98 0.42
CA MET A 437 18.26 -8.57 0.31
C MET A 437 19.40 -7.74 -0.33
N LYS A 438 20.65 -7.97 0.09
CA LYS A 438 21.82 -7.29 -0.49
C LYS A 438 22.02 -7.63 -1.97
N SER A 439 22.04 -8.93 -2.31
CA SER A 439 22.25 -9.35 -3.70
C SER A 439 21.11 -8.92 -4.60
N THR A 440 19.86 -9.07 -4.15
CA THR A 440 18.67 -8.67 -4.89
C THR A 440 18.63 -7.16 -5.16
N MET A 441 18.98 -6.34 -4.16
CA MET A 441 19.08 -4.89 -4.35
C MET A 441 20.16 -4.53 -5.38
N ALA A 442 21.37 -5.10 -5.23
CA ALA A 442 22.48 -4.84 -6.14
C ALA A 442 22.14 -5.21 -7.59
N ASP A 443 21.59 -6.40 -7.80
CA ASP A 443 21.21 -6.89 -9.11
C ASP A 443 20.09 -6.06 -9.73
N TYR A 444 19.06 -5.70 -8.95
CA TYR A 444 17.95 -4.92 -9.46
C TYR A 444 18.39 -3.51 -9.89
N ILE A 445 19.17 -2.83 -9.06
CA ILE A 445 19.70 -1.50 -9.39
C ILE A 445 20.65 -1.57 -10.60
N ALA A 446 21.53 -2.58 -10.69
CA ALA A 446 22.44 -2.73 -11.81
C ALA A 446 21.70 -2.92 -13.15
N ASN A 447 20.61 -3.72 -13.14
CA ASN A 447 19.83 -4.04 -14.34
C ASN A 447 18.84 -2.92 -14.74
N ASN A 448 18.51 -1.99 -13.83
CA ASN A 448 17.58 -0.87 -14.07
C ASN A 448 18.26 0.51 -14.09
N LYS A 449 19.59 0.57 -14.16
CA LYS A 449 20.31 1.83 -14.44
C LYS A 449 19.96 2.28 -15.86
N LYS A 450 19.15 3.33 -15.98
CA LYS A 450 18.92 4.05 -17.26
C LYS A 450 19.97 5.11 -17.48
#